data_e95a69b486e543e0b985cf637f3ea009
#
_entry.id   e95a69b486e543e0b985cf637f3ea009
#
_cell.length_a   1.000
_cell.length_b   1.000
_cell.length_c   1.000
_cell.angle_alpha   90.00
_cell.angle_beta   90.00
_cell.angle_gamma   90.00
#
_symmetry.space_group_name_H-M   'P 1'
#
loop_
_entity.id
_entity.type
_entity.pdbx_description
1 polymer ?
#
loop_
_entity_poly.entity_id
_entity_poly.type
_entity_poly.pdbx_seq_one_letter_code
_entity_poly.pdbx_strand_id
1 'polypeptide(L)'
;MYQAGLVLEGGGMKGLYTAGVLDYFIEKDMDFSSCYGVSAGAIHMCNLISKQKGRGLRTATKYLNDKNYCSVYSLLTTGDFFGVDFCYRKIPMELDPYDYETFSKYTGKAYAVMTNIITGKAEYYQIKDLKKDIIGI
;
A
#
# COMPACT_ATOMS: atom_id res chain seq x y z
N MET A 1 -12.71 10.42 -13.58
CA MET A 1 -12.15 10.75 -12.25
C MET A 1 -13.18 11.53 -11.44
N TYR A 2 -13.49 11.06 -10.25
CA TYR A 2 -14.40 11.71 -9.31
C TYR A 2 -13.67 12.86 -8.58
N GLN A 3 -14.30 14.02 -8.47
CA GLN A 3 -13.81 15.14 -7.66
C GLN A 3 -14.10 14.89 -6.18
N ALA A 4 -13.43 13.87 -5.62
CA ALA A 4 -13.61 13.39 -4.26
C ALA A 4 -12.29 12.86 -3.70
N GLY A 5 -12.16 12.90 -2.38
CA GLY A 5 -11.07 12.29 -1.64
C GLY A 5 -11.44 10.88 -1.20
N LEU A 6 -10.56 9.90 -1.45
CA LEU A 6 -10.65 8.56 -0.91
C LEU A 6 -9.70 8.44 0.28
N VAL A 7 -10.22 8.09 1.45
CA VAL A 7 -9.42 7.90 2.67
C VAL A 7 -9.47 6.43 3.07
N LEU A 8 -8.29 5.82 3.20
CA LEU A 8 -8.10 4.42 3.53
C LEU A 8 -7.37 4.29 4.86
N GLU A 9 -8.07 3.73 5.84
CA GLU A 9 -7.51 3.52 7.18
C GLU A 9 -6.44 2.42 7.21
N GLY A 10 -5.61 2.44 8.25
CA GLY A 10 -4.74 1.33 8.61
C GLY A 10 -5.52 0.20 9.28
N GLY A 11 -4.91 -0.98 9.37
CA GLY A 11 -5.56 -2.12 10.04
C GLY A 11 -4.91 -3.47 9.75
N GLY A 12 -3.73 -3.50 9.17
CA GLY A 12 -3.02 -4.73 8.84
C GLY A 12 -3.90 -5.67 8.01
N MET A 13 -4.08 -6.91 8.45
CA MET A 13 -4.87 -7.92 7.74
C MET A 13 -6.37 -7.58 7.61
N LYS A 14 -6.92 -6.70 8.45
CA LYS A 14 -8.30 -6.21 8.30
C LYS A 14 -8.47 -5.41 7.00
N GLY A 15 -7.40 -4.82 6.49
CA GLY A 15 -7.36 -4.12 5.20
C GLY A 15 -7.78 -5.00 4.00
N LEU A 16 -7.88 -6.31 4.15
CA LEU A 16 -8.40 -7.19 3.10
C LEU A 16 -9.87 -6.90 2.73
N TYR A 17 -10.66 -6.40 3.69
CA TYR A 17 -12.00 -5.88 3.36
C TYR A 17 -11.90 -4.68 2.41
N THR A 18 -11.03 -3.73 2.75
CA THR A 18 -10.75 -2.56 1.91
C THR A 18 -10.26 -2.99 0.52
N ALA A 19 -9.36 -3.98 0.43
CA ALA A 19 -8.88 -4.50 -0.85
C ALA A 19 -10.02 -5.00 -1.74
N GLY A 20 -11.00 -5.71 -1.17
CA GLY A 20 -12.19 -6.18 -1.91
C GLY A 20 -13.04 -5.02 -2.45
N VAL A 21 -13.23 -3.96 -1.67
CA VAL A 21 -13.95 -2.75 -2.12
C VAL A 21 -13.18 -2.06 -3.25
N LEU A 22 -11.86 -1.94 -3.12
CA LEU A 22 -11.02 -1.31 -4.14
C LEU A 22 -10.95 -2.14 -5.43
N ASP A 23 -10.99 -3.46 -5.34
CA ASP A 23 -11.10 -4.33 -6.52
C ASP A 23 -12.39 -4.04 -7.32
N TYR A 24 -13.50 -3.77 -6.62
CA TYR A 24 -14.73 -3.32 -7.26
C TYR A 24 -14.57 -1.94 -7.92
N PHE A 25 -13.86 -1.01 -7.27
CA PHE A 25 -13.58 0.31 -7.86
C PHE A 25 -12.71 0.18 -9.12
N ILE A 26 -11.74 -0.74 -9.13
CA ILE A 26 -10.95 -1.04 -10.34
C ILE A 26 -11.84 -1.58 -11.46
N GLU A 27 -12.75 -2.51 -11.16
CA GLU A 27 -13.70 -3.05 -12.15
C GLU A 27 -14.62 -1.98 -12.75
N LYS A 28 -14.95 -0.96 -11.99
CA LYS A 28 -15.82 0.15 -12.41
C LYS A 28 -15.04 1.35 -12.94
N ASP A 29 -13.73 1.20 -13.11
CA ASP A 29 -12.81 2.28 -13.54
C ASP A 29 -13.00 3.59 -12.75
N MET A 30 -13.16 3.45 -11.44
CA MET A 30 -13.36 4.56 -10.54
C MET A 30 -12.02 5.14 -10.12
N ASP A 31 -11.74 6.39 -10.48
CA ASP A 31 -10.60 7.17 -10.03
C ASP A 31 -11.05 8.38 -9.20
N PHE A 32 -10.22 8.77 -8.25
CA PHE A 32 -10.48 9.85 -7.30
C PHE A 32 -9.45 10.97 -7.49
N SER A 33 -9.84 12.23 -7.25
CA SER A 33 -8.93 13.38 -7.38
C SER A 33 -7.83 13.39 -6.32
N SER A 34 -8.06 12.75 -5.18
CA SER A 34 -7.03 12.54 -4.16
C SER A 34 -7.28 11.25 -3.37
N CYS A 35 -6.21 10.56 -3.02
CA CYS A 35 -6.24 9.37 -2.19
C CYS A 35 -5.29 9.52 -1.01
N TYR A 36 -5.74 9.09 0.17
CA TYR A 36 -4.97 9.12 1.41
C TYR A 36 -4.97 7.73 2.02
N GLY A 37 -3.80 7.19 2.28
CA GLY A 37 -3.66 5.85 2.85
C GLY A 37 -2.78 5.83 4.09
N VAL A 38 -3.23 5.11 5.12
CA VAL A 38 -2.49 4.87 6.36
C VAL A 38 -2.10 3.40 6.43
N SER A 39 -0.83 3.06 6.64
CA SER A 39 -0.36 1.67 6.82
C SER A 39 -0.87 0.76 5.68
N ALA A 40 -1.61 -0.32 5.99
CA ALA A 40 -2.23 -1.20 4.99
C ALA A 40 -3.09 -0.43 3.96
N GLY A 41 -3.75 0.66 4.37
CA GLY A 41 -4.50 1.53 3.47
C GLY A 41 -3.63 2.18 2.41
N ALA A 42 -2.38 2.53 2.72
CA ALA A 42 -1.43 3.07 1.74
C ALA A 42 -1.05 2.01 0.70
N ILE A 43 -0.83 0.76 1.12
CA ILE A 43 -0.54 -0.36 0.22
C ILE A 43 -1.72 -0.61 -0.74
N HIS A 44 -2.95 -0.64 -0.20
CA HIS A 44 -4.15 -0.85 -1.00
C HIS A 44 -4.45 0.32 -1.93
N MET A 45 -4.16 1.55 -1.52
CA MET A 45 -4.22 2.74 -2.38
C MET A 45 -3.30 2.57 -3.61
N CYS A 46 -2.07 2.10 -3.41
CA CYS A 46 -1.15 1.84 -4.51
C CYS A 46 -1.68 0.75 -5.46
N ASN A 47 -2.34 -0.30 -4.93
CA ASN A 47 -2.99 -1.32 -5.76
C ASN A 47 -4.11 -0.74 -6.63
N LEU A 48 -4.97 0.14 -6.05
CA LEU A 48 -6.04 0.82 -6.78
C LEU A 48 -5.49 1.67 -7.92
N ILE A 49 -4.52 2.52 -7.61
CA ILE A 49 -3.94 3.47 -8.58
C ILE A 49 -3.18 2.74 -9.68
N SER A 50 -2.48 1.64 -9.35
CA SER A 50 -1.83 0.75 -10.32
C SER A 50 -2.82 -0.17 -11.06
N LYS A 51 -4.13 -0.05 -10.81
CA LYS A 51 -5.20 -0.87 -11.43
C LYS A 51 -4.97 -2.39 -11.29
N GLN A 52 -4.31 -2.83 -10.23
CA GLN A 52 -3.95 -4.25 -10.03
C GLN A 52 -4.99 -4.97 -9.17
N LYS A 53 -6.12 -5.31 -9.78
CA LYS A 53 -7.19 -6.10 -9.14
C LYS A 53 -6.65 -7.41 -8.56
N GLY A 54 -7.11 -7.75 -7.35
CA GLY A 54 -6.76 -8.97 -6.62
C GLY A 54 -5.35 -8.96 -6.01
N ARG A 55 -4.53 -7.94 -6.30
CA ARG A 55 -3.16 -7.89 -5.77
C ARG A 55 -3.14 -7.82 -4.24
N GLY A 56 -4.04 -7.05 -3.64
CA GLY A 56 -4.13 -6.93 -2.18
C GLY A 56 -4.34 -8.28 -1.49
N LEU A 57 -5.32 -9.07 -1.95
CA LEU A 57 -5.57 -10.42 -1.43
C LEU A 57 -4.40 -11.36 -1.74
N ARG A 58 -3.92 -11.37 -2.98
CA ARG A 58 -2.85 -12.26 -3.43
C ARG A 58 -1.57 -12.07 -2.63
N THR A 59 -1.11 -10.84 -2.45
CA THR A 59 0.12 -10.57 -1.69
C THR A 59 -0.03 -10.84 -0.21
N ALA A 60 -1.18 -10.56 0.38
CA ALA A 60 -1.44 -10.82 1.79
C ALA A 60 -1.54 -12.32 2.13
N THR A 61 -1.99 -13.16 1.18
CA THR A 61 -2.21 -14.59 1.44
C THR A 61 -1.06 -15.48 0.96
N LYS A 62 -0.44 -15.15 -0.17
CA LYS A 62 0.62 -15.94 -0.80
C LYS A 62 1.83 -16.17 0.10
N TYR A 63 2.16 -15.19 0.93
CA TYR A 63 3.38 -15.19 1.73
C TYR A 63 3.15 -15.47 3.22
N LEU A 64 1.94 -15.90 3.63
CA LEU A 64 1.62 -16.16 5.04
C LEU A 64 2.55 -17.19 5.71
N ASN A 65 3.04 -18.16 4.95
CA ASN A 65 3.96 -19.18 5.44
C ASN A 65 5.45 -18.80 5.30
N ASP A 66 5.76 -17.63 4.74
CA ASP A 66 7.13 -17.13 4.67
C ASP A 66 7.48 -16.42 5.98
N LYS A 67 8.49 -16.94 6.68
CA LYS A 67 8.95 -16.39 7.95
C LYS A 67 9.48 -14.95 7.86
N ASN A 68 9.83 -14.49 6.66
CA ASN A 68 10.29 -13.11 6.43
C ASN A 68 9.13 -12.13 6.18
N TYR A 69 7.90 -12.63 5.95
CA TYR A 69 6.75 -11.77 5.67
C TYR A 69 6.11 -11.23 6.96
N CYS A 70 5.61 -12.12 7.80
CA CYS A 70 4.85 -11.75 9.01
C CYS A 70 5.02 -12.85 10.05
N SER A 71 5.95 -12.68 10.98
CA SER A 71 6.28 -13.75 11.93
C SER A 71 7.01 -13.26 13.18
N VAL A 72 7.00 -14.11 14.21
CA VAL A 72 7.85 -13.94 15.40
C VAL A 72 9.34 -14.00 15.02
N TYR A 73 9.70 -14.80 14.01
CA TYR A 73 11.08 -14.84 13.51
C TYR A 73 11.51 -13.49 12.96
N SER A 74 10.68 -12.83 12.13
CA SER A 74 10.94 -11.47 11.65
C SER A 74 11.11 -10.49 12.80
N LEU A 75 10.21 -10.53 13.79
CA LEU A 75 10.28 -9.67 14.97
C LEU A 75 11.59 -9.84 15.74
N LEU A 76 12.05 -11.06 15.94
CA LEU A 76 13.28 -11.34 16.70
C LEU A 76 14.56 -11.00 15.93
N THR A 77 14.54 -11.07 14.60
CA THR A 77 15.73 -10.85 13.76
C THR A 77 15.87 -9.44 13.23
N THR A 78 14.74 -8.75 13.01
CA THR A 78 14.73 -7.41 12.40
C THR A 78 14.13 -6.33 13.30
N GLY A 79 13.45 -6.70 14.38
CA GLY A 79 12.68 -5.78 15.22
C GLY A 79 11.25 -5.54 14.74
N ASP A 80 10.90 -6.01 13.54
CA ASP A 80 9.60 -5.79 12.90
C ASP A 80 8.83 -7.09 12.71
N PHE A 81 7.57 -7.13 13.16
CA PHE A 81 6.71 -8.30 12.97
C PHE A 81 6.40 -8.55 11.48
N PHE A 82 6.13 -7.48 10.72
CA PHE A 82 6.13 -7.52 9.26
C PHE A 82 7.53 -7.18 8.78
N GLY A 83 8.19 -8.09 8.07
CA GLY A 83 9.55 -7.87 7.57
C GLY A 83 9.60 -6.74 6.55
N VAL A 84 10.13 -5.59 6.96
CA VAL A 84 10.14 -4.35 6.16
C VAL A 84 10.78 -4.56 4.80
N ASP A 85 11.97 -5.13 4.73
CA ASP A 85 12.67 -5.40 3.47
C ASP A 85 11.87 -6.35 2.56
N PHE A 86 11.27 -7.39 3.14
CA PHE A 86 10.45 -8.34 2.38
C PHE A 86 9.18 -7.70 1.83
N CYS A 87 8.44 -6.95 2.68
CA CYS A 87 7.15 -6.35 2.33
C CYS A 87 7.27 -5.15 1.39
N TYR A 88 8.27 -4.28 1.59
CA TYR A 88 8.38 -3.00 0.90
C TYR A 88 9.44 -2.97 -0.19
N ARG A 89 10.31 -3.99 -0.28
CA ARG A 89 11.30 -4.11 -1.34
C ARG A 89 11.08 -5.38 -2.16
N LYS A 90 11.19 -6.56 -1.55
CA LYS A 90 11.21 -7.82 -2.28
C LYS A 90 9.88 -8.13 -2.96
N ILE A 91 8.74 -7.97 -2.26
CA ILE A 91 7.43 -8.17 -2.89
C ILE A 91 7.19 -7.16 -4.02
N PRO A 92 7.24 -5.84 -3.79
CA PRO A 92 6.86 -4.87 -4.81
C PRO A 92 7.86 -4.69 -5.94
N MET A 93 9.10 -5.15 -5.80
CA MET A 93 10.12 -5.01 -6.83
C MET A 93 10.40 -6.28 -7.62
N GLU A 94 10.22 -7.46 -6.99
CA GLU A 94 10.67 -8.74 -7.56
C GLU A 94 9.56 -9.78 -7.64
N LEU A 95 8.84 -10.03 -6.54
CA LEU A 95 7.93 -11.17 -6.42
C LEU A 95 6.53 -10.91 -6.97
N ASP A 96 6.04 -9.70 -6.82
CA ASP A 96 4.74 -9.22 -7.32
C ASP A 96 4.83 -7.70 -7.55
N PRO A 97 5.53 -7.27 -8.62
CA PRO A 97 5.77 -5.86 -8.88
C PRO A 97 4.49 -5.06 -9.05
N TYR A 98 4.54 -3.79 -8.62
CA TYR A 98 3.50 -2.84 -9.01
C TYR A 98 3.59 -2.54 -10.50
N ASP A 99 2.44 -2.24 -11.10
CA ASP A 99 2.40 -1.58 -12.41
C ASP A 99 2.76 -0.10 -12.24
N TYR A 100 4.08 0.16 -12.18
CA TYR A 100 4.63 1.50 -11.99
C TYR A 100 4.28 2.44 -13.14
N GLU A 101 4.12 1.90 -14.36
CA GLU A 101 3.73 2.68 -15.53
C GLU A 101 2.29 3.18 -15.38
N THR A 102 1.36 2.31 -15.02
CA THR A 102 -0.04 2.69 -14.77
C THR A 102 -0.14 3.68 -13.61
N PHE A 103 0.60 3.44 -12.51
CA PHE A 103 0.66 4.38 -11.39
C PHE A 103 1.12 5.78 -11.83
N SER A 104 2.15 5.88 -12.67
CA SER A 104 2.70 7.16 -13.13
C SER A 104 1.74 7.98 -14.00
N LYS A 105 0.75 7.34 -14.59
CA LYS A 105 -0.30 7.99 -15.40
C LYS A 105 -1.45 8.55 -14.56
N TYR A 106 -1.46 8.25 -13.26
CA TYR A 106 -2.49 8.77 -12.37
C TYR A 106 -2.37 10.29 -12.22
N THR A 107 -3.43 11.01 -12.56
CA THR A 107 -3.46 12.48 -12.55
C THR A 107 -3.98 13.08 -11.24
N GLY A 108 -4.47 12.25 -10.32
CA GLY A 108 -4.85 12.66 -8.97
C GLY A 108 -3.64 12.78 -8.05
N LYS A 109 -3.90 12.96 -6.76
CA LYS A 109 -2.87 13.04 -5.73
C LYS A 109 -2.95 11.84 -4.80
N ALA A 110 -1.82 11.16 -4.57
CA ALA A 110 -1.71 10.04 -3.65
C ALA A 110 -0.86 10.44 -2.44
N TYR A 111 -1.36 10.20 -1.23
CA TYR A 111 -0.66 10.55 0.01
C TYR A 111 -0.55 9.33 0.93
N ALA A 112 0.67 8.99 1.34
CA ALA A 112 0.90 8.16 2.51
C ALA A 112 0.83 9.04 3.76
N VAL A 113 0.06 8.60 4.74
CA VAL A 113 -0.11 9.33 6.00
C VAL A 113 0.70 8.64 7.08
N MET A 114 1.60 9.39 7.69
CA MET A 114 2.54 8.93 8.70
C MET A 114 2.39 9.73 10.00
N THR A 115 2.89 9.17 11.09
CA THR A 115 2.97 9.91 12.36
C THR A 115 4.41 10.35 12.60
N ASN A 116 4.64 11.65 12.75
CA ASN A 116 5.93 12.17 13.18
C ASN A 116 6.16 11.77 14.65
N ILE A 117 7.16 10.96 14.90
CA ILE A 117 7.44 10.40 16.23
C ILE A 117 7.95 11.45 17.24
N ILE A 118 8.42 12.61 16.78
CA ILE A 118 8.90 13.70 17.64
C ILE A 118 7.72 14.59 18.05
N THR A 119 6.84 14.91 17.10
CA THR A 119 5.76 15.87 17.34
C THR A 119 4.42 15.21 17.66
N GLY A 120 4.27 13.91 17.39
CA GLY A 120 3.02 13.17 17.49
C GLY A 120 1.96 13.57 16.44
N LYS A 121 2.32 14.39 15.46
CA LYS A 121 1.38 14.91 14.46
C LYS A 121 1.39 14.04 13.19
N ALA A 122 0.25 14.02 12.50
CA ALA A 122 0.15 13.41 11.17
C ALA A 122 0.92 14.23 10.13
N GLU A 123 1.67 13.51 9.30
CA GLU A 123 2.36 14.05 8.13
C GLU A 123 1.86 13.36 6.87
N TYR A 124 1.76 14.11 5.77
CA TYR A 124 1.20 13.67 4.51
C TYR A 124 2.29 13.68 3.44
N TYR A 125 2.83 12.51 3.16
CA TYR A 125 3.86 12.35 2.12
C TYR A 125 3.20 12.08 0.78
N GLN A 126 3.36 12.98 -0.18
CA GLN A 126 2.82 12.78 -1.53
C GLN A 126 3.68 11.79 -2.32
N ILE A 127 3.08 10.67 -2.72
CA ILE A 127 3.73 9.67 -3.58
C ILE A 127 3.66 10.17 -5.02
N LYS A 128 4.81 10.51 -5.60
CA LYS A 128 4.94 10.98 -6.99
C LYS A 128 5.55 9.91 -7.90
N ASP A 129 6.50 9.16 -7.38
CA ASP A 129 7.17 8.05 -8.07
C ASP A 129 7.15 6.82 -7.16
N LEU A 130 6.14 5.95 -7.35
CA LEU A 130 5.94 4.80 -6.48
C LEU A 130 7.19 3.92 -6.34
N LYS A 131 7.97 3.78 -7.42
CA LYS A 131 9.16 2.93 -7.41
C LYS A 131 10.26 3.46 -6.47
N LYS A 132 10.38 4.78 -6.37
CA LYS A 132 11.36 5.42 -5.48
C LYS A 132 10.79 5.61 -4.08
N ASP A 133 9.54 6.05 -4.01
CA ASP A 133 8.93 6.49 -2.76
C ASP A 133 8.58 5.32 -1.84
N ILE A 134 8.26 4.13 -2.39
CA ILE A 134 7.89 2.94 -1.59
C ILE A 134 8.99 2.46 -0.64
N ILE A 135 10.24 2.81 -0.90
CA ILE A 135 11.39 2.44 -0.04
C ILE A 135 11.69 3.55 0.98
N GLY A 136 11.29 4.77 0.70
CA GLY A 136 11.58 5.95 1.51
C GLY A 136 10.50 6.33 2.53
N ILE A 137 9.37 5.65 2.48
CA ILE A 137 8.24 5.81 3.40
C ILE A 137 8.29 4.68 4.43
#